data_9f7e0d5b4016294fb2c4df1b6670bad4
#
_entry.id   9f7e0d5b4016294fb2c4df1b6670bad4
#
_cell.length_a   1.000
_cell.length_b   1.000
_cell.length_c   1.000
_cell.angle_alpha   90.00
_cell.angle_beta   90.00
_cell.angle_gamma   90.00
#
_symmetry.space_group_name_H-M   'P 1'
#
loop_
_entity.id
_entity.type
_entity.pdbx_description
1 polymer ?
#
loop_
_entity_poly.entity_id
_entity_poly.type
_entity_poly.pdbx_seq_one_letter_code
_entity_poly.pdbx_strand_id
1 'polypeptide(L)'
;FEKEALKAQAIAARSFAYYKINTRNGKYDLTNDITTQAYIEKESMKEKWQDKYEYYYEKIKTAVNETKDLVLVYDNKIISAYYFSMSNGKTENASLVFNEDKNYLVSVESSEPVSSNNYEVTKVISTDEFCQKLNITEPVKIDKINKSQSGRINSIRINNIEFIGTTIRKLLNLRSTDFEISIDGASIYIKTKGYGHGVGMSQYGANEMAKNGSAYDDI
;
A
#
# COMPACT_ATOMS: atom_id res chain seq x y z
N PHE A 1 9.22 13.30 -5.24
CA PHE A 1 9.14 12.23 -6.24
C PHE A 1 9.68 12.69 -7.57
N GLU A 2 10.36 11.80 -8.28
CA GLU A 2 10.88 12.02 -9.63
C GLU A 2 9.74 12.13 -10.64
N LYS A 3 10.01 12.80 -11.78
CA LYS A 3 8.99 13.04 -12.82
C LYS A 3 8.44 11.76 -13.41
N GLU A 4 9.29 10.77 -13.68
CA GLU A 4 8.86 9.49 -14.26
C GLU A 4 8.00 8.67 -13.30
N ALA A 5 8.29 8.70 -12.01
CA ALA A 5 7.43 8.10 -10.98
C ALA A 5 6.05 8.77 -10.90
N LEU A 6 5.98 10.09 -11.03
CA LEU A 6 4.70 10.82 -11.07
C LEU A 6 3.89 10.51 -12.33
N LYS A 7 4.54 10.29 -13.48
CA LYS A 7 3.90 9.84 -14.71
C LYS A 7 3.30 8.43 -14.54
N ALA A 8 4.08 7.47 -14.02
CA ALA A 8 3.61 6.12 -13.73
C ALA A 8 2.40 6.16 -12.77
N GLN A 9 2.48 6.98 -11.71
CA GLN A 9 1.37 7.18 -10.78
C GLN A 9 0.13 7.78 -11.46
N ALA A 10 0.29 8.75 -12.36
CA ALA A 10 -0.83 9.36 -13.08
C ALA A 10 -1.55 8.34 -13.98
N ILE A 11 -0.78 7.48 -14.66
CA ILE A 11 -1.32 6.40 -15.50
C ILE A 11 -2.03 5.36 -14.64
N ALA A 12 -1.43 4.90 -13.53
CA ALA A 12 -2.03 3.93 -12.63
C ALA A 12 -3.35 4.46 -12.02
N ALA A 13 -3.34 5.70 -11.52
CA ALA A 13 -4.54 6.34 -10.94
C ALA A 13 -5.68 6.48 -11.96
N ARG A 14 -5.36 6.90 -13.19
CA ARG A 14 -6.32 7.02 -14.29
C ARG A 14 -6.90 5.66 -14.68
N SER A 15 -6.04 4.64 -14.80
CA SER A 15 -6.46 3.28 -15.13
C SER A 15 -7.39 2.71 -14.08
N PHE A 16 -7.06 2.88 -12.80
CA PHE A 16 -7.91 2.46 -11.69
C PHE A 16 -9.28 3.15 -11.73
N ALA A 17 -9.32 4.48 -11.97
CA ALA A 17 -10.56 5.24 -12.06
C ALA A 17 -11.45 4.72 -13.21
N TYR A 18 -10.90 4.57 -14.41
CA TYR A 18 -11.64 4.04 -15.56
C TYR A 18 -12.09 2.59 -15.35
N TYR A 19 -11.24 1.75 -14.75
CA TYR A 19 -11.65 0.38 -14.41
C TYR A 19 -12.87 0.38 -13.48
N LYS A 20 -12.88 1.19 -12.43
CA LYS A 20 -14.02 1.29 -11.50
C LYS A 20 -15.30 1.80 -12.20
N ILE A 21 -15.18 2.83 -13.03
CA ILE A 21 -16.32 3.36 -13.82
C ILE A 21 -16.88 2.29 -14.74
N ASN A 22 -16.04 1.58 -15.47
CA ASN A 22 -16.46 0.58 -16.46
C ASN A 22 -17.08 -0.67 -15.84
N THR A 23 -16.61 -1.09 -14.65
CA THR A 23 -17.08 -2.31 -13.98
C THR A 23 -18.39 -2.14 -13.22
N ARG A 24 -18.84 -0.90 -12.99
CA ARG A 24 -20.07 -0.60 -12.21
C ARG A 24 -21.22 -0.06 -13.03
N ASN A 25 -21.26 -0.32 -14.34
CA ASN A 25 -22.34 0.09 -15.26
C ASN A 25 -22.73 1.57 -15.15
N GLY A 26 -21.72 2.46 -15.06
CA GLY A 26 -21.95 3.90 -14.97
C GLY A 26 -22.49 4.40 -13.62
N LYS A 27 -22.69 3.52 -12.64
CA LYS A 27 -22.93 3.94 -11.26
C LYS A 27 -21.59 4.32 -10.65
N TYR A 28 -21.45 5.60 -10.42
CA TYR A 28 -20.28 6.26 -9.88
C TYR A 28 -20.05 5.85 -8.43
N ASP A 29 -18.82 5.35 -8.13
CA ASP A 29 -18.40 5.01 -6.77
C ASP A 29 -16.89 5.13 -6.62
N LEU A 30 -16.36 6.32 -6.86
CA LEU A 30 -15.08 6.71 -6.34
C LEU A 30 -15.33 7.56 -5.10
N THR A 31 -14.87 7.08 -3.97
CA THR A 31 -14.81 7.88 -2.74
C THR A 31 -13.57 8.77 -2.79
N ASN A 32 -13.57 9.83 -2.00
CA ASN A 32 -12.42 10.72 -1.86
C ASN A 32 -11.45 10.31 -0.74
N ASP A 33 -11.51 9.05 -0.32
CA ASP A 33 -10.70 8.48 0.74
C ASP A 33 -9.84 7.30 0.25
N ILE A 34 -9.12 6.66 1.17
CA ILE A 34 -8.22 5.53 0.88
C ILE A 34 -8.94 4.23 0.49
N THR A 35 -10.27 4.18 0.51
CA THR A 35 -11.02 2.99 0.09
C THR A 35 -11.08 2.86 -1.43
N THR A 36 -10.92 3.99 -2.13
CA THR A 36 -10.70 4.02 -3.59
C THR A 36 -9.47 4.84 -3.94
N GLN A 37 -9.59 6.17 -4.05
CA GLN A 37 -8.45 7.06 -4.29
C GLN A 37 -8.58 8.31 -3.43
N ALA A 38 -7.62 8.54 -2.55
CA ALA A 38 -7.58 9.75 -1.75
C ALA A 38 -7.52 10.99 -2.64
N TYR A 39 -8.46 11.89 -2.42
CA TYR A 39 -8.52 13.19 -3.08
C TYR A 39 -8.18 14.30 -2.10
N ILE A 40 -7.47 15.29 -2.57
CA ILE A 40 -7.14 16.48 -1.79
C ILE A 40 -7.50 17.74 -2.61
N GLU A 41 -8.24 18.66 -2.01
CA GLU A 41 -8.62 19.90 -2.65
C GLU A 41 -7.44 20.86 -2.80
N LYS A 42 -7.53 21.78 -3.77
CA LYS A 42 -6.45 22.74 -4.05
C LYS A 42 -6.09 23.61 -2.84
N GLU A 43 -7.09 24.05 -2.09
CA GLU A 43 -6.91 24.86 -0.87
C GLU A 43 -6.11 24.08 0.18
N SER A 44 -6.47 22.82 0.42
CA SER A 44 -5.73 21.94 1.32
C SER A 44 -4.32 21.63 0.82
N MET A 45 -4.11 21.55 -0.51
CA MET A 45 -2.75 21.43 -1.07
C MET A 45 -1.92 22.68 -0.79
N LYS A 46 -2.51 23.91 -0.92
CA LYS A 46 -1.83 25.16 -0.61
C LYS A 46 -1.43 25.24 0.85
N GLU A 47 -2.36 24.92 1.76
CA GLU A 47 -2.07 24.89 3.20
C GLU A 47 -0.96 23.89 3.54
N LYS A 48 -0.98 22.70 2.93
CA LYS A 48 0.00 21.64 3.18
C LYS A 48 1.38 21.95 2.62
N TRP A 49 1.45 22.55 1.43
CA TRP A 49 2.71 22.76 0.70
C TRP A 49 3.25 24.18 0.81
N GLN A 50 2.43 25.11 1.30
CA GLN A 50 2.80 26.51 1.55
C GLN A 50 3.56 27.16 0.36
N ASP A 51 4.76 27.68 0.60
CA ASP A 51 5.64 28.28 -0.41
C ASP A 51 6.06 27.33 -1.55
N LYS A 52 5.95 26.03 -1.36
CA LYS A 52 6.26 25.00 -2.36
C LYS A 52 5.06 24.58 -3.21
N TYR A 53 3.88 25.17 -2.98
CA TYR A 53 2.65 24.74 -3.65
C TYR A 53 2.76 24.81 -5.17
N GLU A 54 3.16 25.94 -5.75
CA GLU A 54 3.25 26.12 -7.19
C GLU A 54 4.24 25.12 -7.83
N TYR A 55 5.39 24.91 -7.19
CA TYR A 55 6.39 23.95 -7.67
C TYR A 55 5.84 22.51 -7.70
N TYR A 56 5.22 22.05 -6.62
CA TYR A 56 4.70 20.69 -6.57
C TYR A 56 3.47 20.51 -7.46
N TYR A 57 2.60 21.51 -7.51
CA TYR A 57 1.40 21.48 -8.33
C TYR A 57 1.74 21.39 -9.81
N GLU A 58 2.64 22.26 -10.33
CA GLU A 58 3.06 22.25 -11.72
C GLU A 58 3.84 20.95 -12.07
N LYS A 59 4.62 20.41 -11.15
CA LYS A 59 5.30 19.12 -11.35
C LYS A 59 4.30 17.97 -11.56
N ILE A 60 3.26 17.89 -10.73
CA ILE A 60 2.20 16.88 -10.85
C ILE A 60 1.38 17.11 -12.13
N LYS A 61 0.96 18.34 -12.39
CA LYS A 61 0.17 18.73 -13.55
C LYS A 61 0.91 18.39 -14.86
N THR A 62 2.21 18.64 -14.91
CA THR A 62 3.07 18.26 -16.05
C THR A 62 3.06 16.75 -16.26
N ALA A 63 3.26 15.95 -15.23
CA ALA A 63 3.24 14.48 -15.33
C ALA A 63 1.87 13.97 -15.81
N VAL A 64 0.78 14.53 -15.34
CA VAL A 64 -0.59 14.19 -15.78
C VAL A 64 -0.81 14.53 -17.24
N ASN A 65 -0.37 15.73 -17.69
CA ASN A 65 -0.54 16.18 -19.06
C ASN A 65 0.32 15.39 -20.05
N GLU A 66 1.57 15.08 -19.69
CA GLU A 66 2.48 14.29 -20.55
C GLU A 66 2.05 12.83 -20.69
N THR A 67 1.21 12.34 -19.81
CA THR A 67 0.63 10.99 -19.86
C THR A 67 -0.86 10.99 -20.20
N LYS A 68 -1.35 12.12 -20.76
CA LYS A 68 -2.75 12.24 -21.16
C LYS A 68 -3.15 11.07 -22.07
N ASP A 69 -4.37 10.54 -21.84
CA ASP A 69 -4.96 9.45 -22.59
C ASP A 69 -4.27 8.07 -22.47
N LEU A 70 -3.17 7.96 -21.70
CA LEU A 70 -2.53 6.67 -21.42
C LEU A 70 -3.21 5.95 -20.28
N VAL A 71 -3.47 4.65 -20.45
CA VAL A 71 -4.00 3.72 -19.43
C VAL A 71 -3.30 2.38 -19.51
N LEU A 72 -3.28 1.65 -18.41
CA LEU A 72 -2.79 0.28 -18.35
C LEU A 72 -3.85 -0.70 -18.82
N VAL A 73 -3.47 -1.63 -19.68
CA VAL A 73 -4.34 -2.66 -20.22
C VAL A 73 -3.71 -4.05 -20.05
N TYR A 74 -4.57 -5.06 -19.89
CA TYR A 74 -4.21 -6.46 -19.96
C TYR A 74 -5.30 -7.18 -20.75
N ASP A 75 -4.94 -7.99 -21.74
CA ASP A 75 -5.88 -8.64 -22.67
C ASP A 75 -6.89 -7.63 -23.28
N ASN A 76 -6.41 -6.49 -23.74
CA ASN A 76 -7.19 -5.38 -24.33
C ASN A 76 -8.28 -4.80 -23.40
N LYS A 77 -8.17 -4.98 -22.11
CA LYS A 77 -9.08 -4.40 -21.11
C LYS A 77 -8.31 -3.53 -20.13
N ILE A 78 -8.90 -2.39 -19.76
CA ILE A 78 -8.33 -1.53 -18.71
C ILE A 78 -8.29 -2.31 -17.40
N ILE A 79 -7.15 -2.26 -16.71
CA ILE A 79 -6.89 -3.04 -15.51
C ILE A 79 -7.21 -2.28 -14.22
N SER A 80 -7.42 -3.05 -13.13
CA SER A 80 -7.45 -2.52 -11.77
C SER A 80 -6.02 -2.24 -11.29
N ALA A 81 -5.48 -1.08 -11.69
CA ALA A 81 -4.11 -0.68 -11.41
C ALA A 81 -3.96 -0.22 -9.96
N TYR A 82 -3.85 -1.17 -9.03
CA TYR A 82 -3.61 -0.87 -7.62
C TYR A 82 -2.23 -0.25 -7.40
N TYR A 83 -2.13 0.61 -6.39
CA TYR A 83 -0.88 1.18 -5.92
C TYR A 83 -0.94 1.43 -4.41
N PHE A 84 0.20 1.51 -3.78
CA PHE A 84 0.35 1.69 -2.34
C PHE A 84 1.63 2.46 -2.03
N SER A 85 1.80 2.88 -0.79
CA SER A 85 2.90 3.77 -0.42
C SER A 85 4.27 3.13 -0.58
N MET A 86 4.59 2.10 0.21
CA MET A 86 5.93 1.55 0.32
C MET A 86 5.90 0.03 0.52
N SER A 87 6.64 -0.73 -0.28
CA SER A 87 6.74 -2.19 -0.12
C SER A 87 7.76 -2.56 0.96
N ASN A 88 7.89 -3.85 1.22
CA ASN A 88 8.95 -4.42 2.05
C ASN A 88 10.11 -5.00 1.21
N GLY A 89 10.21 -4.60 -0.06
CA GLY A 89 11.13 -5.16 -1.05
C GLY A 89 10.45 -6.02 -2.10
N LYS A 90 9.19 -6.41 -1.87
CA LYS A 90 8.36 -7.19 -2.81
C LYS A 90 6.91 -6.71 -2.81
N THR A 91 6.22 -6.83 -3.93
CA THR A 91 4.77 -6.65 -3.98
C THR A 91 4.06 -7.93 -3.52
N GLU A 92 2.74 -7.87 -3.33
CA GLU A 92 1.93 -9.00 -2.89
C GLU A 92 0.92 -9.41 -3.96
N ASN A 93 0.54 -10.67 -3.99
CA ASN A 93 -0.53 -11.16 -4.85
C ASN A 93 -1.89 -10.59 -4.43
N ALA A 94 -2.67 -10.13 -5.41
CA ALA A 94 -4.01 -9.58 -5.15
C ALA A 94 -4.96 -10.60 -4.51
N SER A 95 -4.81 -11.88 -4.84
CA SER A 95 -5.60 -12.98 -4.26
C SER A 95 -5.46 -13.10 -2.74
N LEU A 96 -4.30 -12.77 -2.17
CA LEU A 96 -4.04 -12.83 -0.72
C LEU A 96 -4.55 -11.60 0.05
N VAL A 97 -4.81 -10.50 -0.65
CA VAL A 97 -5.20 -9.23 0.00
C VAL A 97 -6.64 -8.85 -0.30
N PHE A 98 -7.08 -9.00 -1.55
CA PHE A 98 -8.40 -8.56 -2.01
C PHE A 98 -9.30 -9.72 -2.44
N ASN A 99 -8.81 -10.96 -2.34
CA ASN A 99 -9.50 -12.15 -2.85
C ASN A 99 -9.81 -12.05 -4.35
N GLU A 100 -8.94 -11.36 -5.10
CA GLU A 100 -9.02 -11.16 -6.55
C GLU A 100 -7.91 -11.96 -7.23
N ASP A 101 -8.26 -12.90 -8.09
CA ASP A 101 -7.30 -13.63 -8.91
C ASP A 101 -7.04 -12.85 -10.20
N LYS A 102 -5.92 -12.13 -10.25
CA LYS A 102 -5.50 -11.27 -11.35
C LYS A 102 -4.08 -11.62 -11.77
N ASN A 103 -3.91 -12.21 -12.94
CA ASN A 103 -2.60 -12.64 -13.47
C ASN A 103 -1.57 -11.50 -13.56
N TYR A 104 -2.00 -10.24 -13.60
CA TYR A 104 -1.15 -9.05 -13.68
C TYR A 104 -0.87 -8.40 -12.30
N LEU A 105 -1.45 -8.91 -11.21
CA LEU A 105 -1.24 -8.41 -9.84
C LEU A 105 -0.60 -9.50 -8.98
N VAL A 106 0.64 -9.80 -9.32
CA VAL A 106 1.44 -10.84 -8.67
C VAL A 106 2.60 -10.25 -7.88
N SER A 107 3.21 -11.08 -7.03
CA SER A 107 4.39 -10.68 -6.27
C SER A 107 5.60 -10.54 -7.18
N VAL A 108 6.20 -9.35 -7.19
CA VAL A 108 7.45 -9.02 -7.89
C VAL A 108 8.40 -8.28 -6.98
N GLU A 109 9.68 -8.26 -7.33
CA GLU A 109 10.67 -7.43 -6.63
C GLU A 109 10.30 -5.95 -6.78
N SER A 110 10.54 -5.16 -5.73
CA SER A 110 10.24 -3.74 -5.68
C SER A 110 11.37 -3.01 -4.95
N SER A 111 12.12 -2.20 -5.66
CA SER A 111 13.19 -1.38 -5.07
C SER A 111 12.59 -0.38 -4.08
N GLU A 112 13.12 -0.33 -2.86
CA GLU A 112 12.59 0.54 -1.82
C GLU A 112 13.72 1.33 -1.14
N PRO A 113 13.44 2.56 -0.67
CA PRO A 113 14.41 3.35 0.09
C PRO A 113 14.51 2.83 1.54
N VAL A 114 15.16 1.68 1.72
CA VAL A 114 15.30 1.01 3.04
C VAL A 114 15.96 1.89 4.10
N SER A 115 16.70 2.91 3.70
CA SER A 115 17.30 3.92 4.60
C SER A 115 16.29 4.98 5.06
N SER A 116 15.06 4.97 4.55
CA SER A 116 14.02 5.91 5.00
C SER A 116 13.60 5.58 6.43
N ASN A 117 13.56 6.58 7.30
CA ASN A 117 13.02 6.45 8.67
C ASN A 117 11.57 5.97 8.70
N ASN A 118 10.88 6.02 7.57
CA ASN A 118 9.51 5.55 7.42
C ASN A 118 9.41 4.11 6.90
N TYR A 119 10.53 3.46 6.54
CA TYR A 119 10.52 2.10 6.01
C TYR A 119 10.16 1.09 7.09
N GLU A 120 10.72 1.26 8.28
CA GLU A 120 10.48 0.39 9.43
C GLU A 120 9.98 1.22 10.61
N VAL A 121 8.87 0.79 11.22
CA VAL A 121 8.27 1.48 12.36
C VAL A 121 7.82 0.47 13.40
N THR A 122 8.16 0.72 14.67
CA THR A 122 7.71 -0.07 15.81
C THR A 122 6.56 0.63 16.50
N LYS A 123 5.44 -0.08 16.66
CA LYS A 123 4.32 0.30 17.50
C LYS A 123 4.41 -0.45 18.83
N VAL A 124 4.20 0.24 19.93
CA VAL A 124 4.16 -0.36 21.27
C VAL A 124 2.74 -0.19 21.82
N ILE A 125 2.16 -1.27 22.32
CA ILE A 125 0.85 -1.27 23.00
C ILE A 125 0.94 -2.15 24.24
N SER A 126 0.01 -1.98 25.18
CA SER A 126 -0.08 -2.88 26.33
C SER A 126 -0.61 -4.26 25.93
N THR A 127 -0.30 -5.28 26.74
CA THR A 127 -0.87 -6.62 26.56
C THR A 127 -2.39 -6.59 26.64
N ASP A 128 -2.95 -5.80 27.57
CA ASP A 128 -4.40 -5.61 27.70
C ASP A 128 -5.04 -5.04 26.43
N GLU A 129 -4.47 -3.96 25.87
CA GLU A 129 -4.96 -3.37 24.61
C GLU A 129 -4.91 -4.38 23.46
N PHE A 130 -3.81 -5.14 23.37
CA PHE A 130 -3.66 -6.17 22.37
C PHE A 130 -4.74 -7.25 22.49
N CYS A 131 -4.93 -7.77 23.70
CA CYS A 131 -5.94 -8.78 24.00
C CYS A 131 -7.35 -8.28 23.69
N GLN A 132 -7.67 -7.05 24.11
CA GLN A 132 -8.96 -6.42 23.83
C GLN A 132 -9.22 -6.29 22.32
N LYS A 133 -8.22 -5.81 21.55
CA LYS A 133 -8.37 -5.63 20.09
C LYS A 133 -8.54 -6.93 19.32
N LEU A 134 -7.92 -8.00 19.79
CA LEU A 134 -8.02 -9.32 19.14
C LEU A 134 -9.13 -10.20 19.76
N ASN A 135 -9.78 -9.76 20.83
CA ASN A 135 -10.76 -10.53 21.59
C ASN A 135 -10.18 -11.88 22.07
N ILE A 136 -9.00 -11.81 22.69
CA ILE A 136 -8.30 -12.96 23.31
C ILE A 136 -8.00 -12.66 24.78
N THR A 137 -7.58 -13.68 25.52
CA THR A 137 -7.19 -13.57 26.93
C THR A 137 -5.68 -13.74 27.12
N GLU A 138 -5.14 -13.21 28.21
CA GLU A 138 -3.77 -13.50 28.63
C GLU A 138 -3.63 -14.96 29.12
N PRO A 139 -2.41 -15.52 29.07
CA PRO A 139 -1.21 -14.96 28.47
C PRO A 139 -1.24 -15.01 26.94
N VAL A 140 -0.62 -14.01 26.29
CA VAL A 140 -0.48 -13.99 24.83
C VAL A 140 0.61 -14.96 24.40
N LYS A 141 0.24 -15.91 23.53
CA LYS A 141 1.16 -16.88 22.93
C LYS A 141 1.03 -16.87 21.42
N ILE A 142 2.14 -16.65 20.74
CA ILE A 142 2.22 -16.78 19.27
C ILE A 142 2.58 -18.21 18.94
N ASP A 143 1.66 -18.96 18.36
CA ASP A 143 1.82 -20.40 18.11
C ASP A 143 2.43 -20.68 16.75
N LYS A 144 1.99 -19.95 15.70
CA LYS A 144 2.42 -20.18 14.31
C LYS A 144 2.25 -18.93 13.46
N ILE A 145 3.20 -18.71 12.55
CA ILE A 145 3.16 -17.65 11.54
C ILE A 145 3.34 -18.28 10.16
N ASN A 146 2.42 -18.00 9.25
CA ASN A 146 2.52 -18.37 7.84
C ASN A 146 2.75 -17.10 7.01
N LYS A 147 3.82 -17.07 6.24
CA LYS A 147 4.17 -15.95 5.36
C LYS A 147 3.90 -16.30 3.90
N SER A 148 3.55 -15.29 3.10
CA SER A 148 3.48 -15.36 1.64
C SER A 148 4.88 -15.33 1.01
N GLN A 149 4.95 -15.45 -0.31
CA GLN A 149 6.21 -15.30 -1.06
C GLN A 149 6.83 -13.89 -0.92
N SER A 150 6.01 -12.88 -0.65
CA SER A 150 6.48 -11.52 -0.40
C SER A 150 7.07 -11.32 1.01
N GLY A 151 7.03 -12.34 1.86
CA GLY A 151 7.46 -12.26 3.26
C GLY A 151 6.41 -11.69 4.21
N ARG A 152 5.25 -11.24 3.70
CA ARG A 152 4.15 -10.72 4.51
C ARG A 152 3.40 -11.84 5.22
N ILE A 153 2.82 -11.53 6.37
CA ILE A 153 2.02 -12.49 7.15
C ILE A 153 0.69 -12.72 6.42
N ASN A 154 0.51 -13.94 5.92
CA ASN A 154 -0.75 -14.42 5.38
C ASN A 154 -1.72 -14.82 6.52
N SER A 155 -1.24 -15.64 7.45
CA SER A 155 -1.97 -15.96 8.68
C SER A 155 -1.03 -16.08 9.89
N ILE A 156 -1.58 -15.82 11.06
CA ILE A 156 -0.90 -15.96 12.36
C ILE A 156 -1.86 -16.61 13.36
N ARG A 157 -1.36 -17.61 14.11
CA ARG A 157 -2.10 -18.23 15.18
C ARG A 157 -1.64 -17.69 16.53
N ILE A 158 -2.58 -17.15 17.29
CA ILE A 158 -2.37 -16.56 18.62
C ILE A 158 -3.35 -17.22 19.57
N ASN A 159 -2.89 -17.77 20.69
CA ASN A 159 -3.71 -18.50 21.67
C ASN A 159 -4.62 -19.57 20.99
N ASN A 160 -4.09 -20.33 20.06
CA ASN A 160 -4.81 -21.32 19.24
C ASN A 160 -5.89 -20.75 18.30
N ILE A 161 -6.08 -19.43 18.23
CA ILE A 161 -7.00 -18.75 17.29
C ILE A 161 -6.21 -18.31 16.08
N GLU A 162 -6.70 -18.63 14.88
CA GLU A 162 -6.07 -18.22 13.63
C GLU A 162 -6.64 -16.89 13.14
N PHE A 163 -5.75 -15.96 12.83
CA PHE A 163 -6.07 -14.65 12.26
C PHE A 163 -5.41 -14.51 10.88
N ILE A 164 -6.14 -13.92 9.94
CA ILE A 164 -5.58 -13.50 8.66
C ILE A 164 -4.73 -12.23 8.88
N GLY A 165 -3.57 -12.12 8.21
CA GLY A 165 -2.64 -11.00 8.39
C GLY A 165 -3.29 -9.63 8.13
N THR A 166 -4.17 -9.52 7.13
CA THR A 166 -4.93 -8.29 6.85
C THR A 166 -5.91 -7.93 7.97
N THR A 167 -6.48 -8.92 8.67
CA THR A 167 -7.33 -8.70 9.85
C THR A 167 -6.51 -8.15 11.01
N ILE A 168 -5.34 -8.74 11.33
CA ILE A 168 -4.43 -8.22 12.36
C ILE A 168 -4.01 -6.78 12.02
N ARG A 169 -3.61 -6.53 10.76
CA ARG A 169 -3.26 -5.19 10.30
C ARG A 169 -4.36 -4.18 10.59
N LYS A 170 -5.62 -4.52 10.32
CA LYS A 170 -6.79 -3.66 10.55
C LYS A 170 -7.05 -3.44 12.03
N LEU A 171 -7.12 -4.52 12.83
CA LEU A 171 -7.44 -4.45 14.26
C LEU A 171 -6.39 -3.67 15.06
N LEU A 172 -5.11 -3.86 14.73
CA LEU A 172 -4.00 -3.21 15.40
C LEU A 172 -3.58 -1.89 14.73
N ASN A 173 -4.26 -1.49 13.63
CA ASN A 173 -3.90 -0.30 12.85
C ASN A 173 -2.41 -0.28 12.48
N LEU A 174 -1.94 -1.37 11.84
CA LEU A 174 -0.56 -1.51 11.38
C LEU A 174 -0.39 -0.93 9.98
N ARG A 175 0.83 -0.51 9.68
CA ARG A 175 1.16 0.09 8.38
C ARG A 175 1.11 -0.93 7.23
N SER A 176 1.54 -2.16 7.47
CA SER A 176 1.54 -3.24 6.48
C SER A 176 1.24 -4.59 7.15
N THR A 177 1.18 -5.65 6.35
CA THR A 177 1.11 -7.04 6.83
C THR A 177 2.48 -7.71 6.96
N ASP A 178 3.58 -7.00 6.69
CA ASP A 178 4.92 -7.44 7.07
C ASP A 178 5.25 -6.88 8.44
N PHE A 179 5.00 -7.69 9.46
CA PHE A 179 5.26 -7.31 10.83
C PHE A 179 5.85 -8.46 11.66
N GLU A 180 6.55 -8.09 12.72
CA GLU A 180 7.07 -8.97 13.76
C GLU A 180 6.49 -8.54 15.10
N ILE A 181 6.13 -9.51 15.94
CA ILE A 181 5.59 -9.26 17.28
C ILE A 181 6.58 -9.82 18.30
N SER A 182 6.96 -9.00 19.27
CA SER A 182 7.69 -9.43 20.46
C SER A 182 6.96 -8.97 21.72
N ILE A 183 7.06 -9.76 22.78
CA ILE A 183 6.37 -9.56 24.07
C ILE A 183 7.44 -9.37 25.13
N ASP A 184 7.35 -8.28 25.88
CA ASP A 184 8.24 -7.98 27.00
C ASP A 184 7.41 -7.45 28.18
N GLY A 185 7.26 -8.26 29.19
CA GLY A 185 6.39 -7.99 30.33
C GLY A 185 4.96 -7.67 29.90
N ALA A 186 4.46 -6.51 30.30
CA ALA A 186 3.12 -6.03 29.95
C ALA A 186 3.05 -5.26 28.62
N SER A 187 4.12 -5.28 27.81
CA SER A 187 4.23 -4.55 26.55
C SER A 187 4.37 -5.48 25.36
N ILE A 188 3.68 -5.12 24.27
CA ILE A 188 3.79 -5.78 22.97
C ILE A 188 4.38 -4.81 21.99
N TYR A 189 5.50 -5.20 21.38
CA TYR A 189 6.21 -4.45 20.36
C TYR A 189 5.87 -5.04 19.00
N ILE A 190 5.36 -4.22 18.10
CA ILE A 190 4.98 -4.63 16.76
C ILE A 190 5.81 -3.83 15.75
N LYS A 191 6.81 -4.47 15.19
CA LYS A 191 7.73 -3.90 14.20
C LYS A 191 7.17 -4.15 12.81
N THR A 192 6.91 -3.12 12.02
CA THR A 192 6.28 -3.19 10.71
C THR A 192 7.21 -2.65 9.63
N LYS A 193 7.35 -3.35 8.49
CA LYS A 193 8.10 -2.91 7.31
C LYS A 193 7.15 -2.51 6.18
N GLY A 194 7.46 -1.39 5.51
CA GLY A 194 6.67 -0.84 4.44
C GLY A 194 5.35 -0.18 4.90
N TYR A 195 4.54 0.26 3.93
CA TYR A 195 3.28 0.95 4.20
C TYR A 195 2.27 0.72 3.06
N GLY A 196 1.16 0.11 3.37
CA GLY A 196 0.06 -0.15 2.45
C GLY A 196 -0.29 -1.63 2.34
N HIS A 197 -1.14 -1.95 1.39
CA HIS A 197 -1.63 -3.31 1.17
C HIS A 197 -0.65 -4.21 0.41
N GLY A 198 0.35 -3.63 -0.27
CA GLY A 198 1.40 -4.38 -0.96
C GLY A 198 1.09 -4.76 -2.41
N VAL A 199 -0.11 -4.58 -2.92
CA VAL A 199 -0.54 -5.04 -4.26
C VAL A 199 -0.31 -3.97 -5.31
N GLY A 200 0.26 -4.34 -6.46
CA GLY A 200 0.52 -3.44 -7.58
C GLY A 200 1.74 -2.55 -7.37
N MET A 201 1.69 -1.30 -7.79
CA MET A 201 2.84 -0.40 -7.78
C MET A 201 3.13 0.17 -6.39
N SER A 202 4.37 0.03 -5.90
CA SER A 202 4.88 0.81 -4.77
C SER A 202 5.23 2.23 -5.22
N GLN A 203 4.67 3.26 -4.58
CA GLN A 203 4.97 4.65 -4.93
C GLN A 203 6.43 5.02 -4.66
N TYR A 204 6.96 4.62 -3.50
CA TYR A 204 8.38 4.84 -3.18
C TYR A 204 9.30 3.97 -4.02
N GLY A 205 8.90 2.72 -4.34
CA GLY A 205 9.63 1.85 -5.25
C GLY A 205 9.72 2.45 -6.66
N ALA A 206 8.60 2.93 -7.20
CA ALA A 206 8.55 3.65 -8.47
C ALA A 206 9.51 4.86 -8.47
N ASN A 207 9.56 5.59 -7.35
CA ASN A 207 10.46 6.72 -7.21
C ASN A 207 11.95 6.32 -7.18
N GLU A 208 12.30 5.21 -6.54
CA GLU A 208 13.67 4.68 -6.59
C GLU A 208 14.06 4.19 -7.98
N MET A 209 13.15 3.53 -8.70
CA MET A 209 13.37 3.17 -10.11
C MET A 209 13.62 4.41 -10.97
N ALA A 210 12.80 5.45 -10.83
CA ALA A 210 12.97 6.70 -11.56
C ALA A 210 14.29 7.42 -11.25
N LYS A 211 14.72 7.44 -9.97
CA LYS A 211 16.04 7.96 -9.57
C LYS A 211 17.19 7.20 -10.22
N ASN A 212 17.01 5.91 -10.46
CA ASN A 212 17.98 5.05 -11.13
C ASN A 212 17.86 5.07 -12.66
N GLY A 213 17.07 5.99 -13.22
CA GLY A 213 16.97 6.25 -14.65
C GLY A 213 15.85 5.50 -15.39
N SER A 214 14.98 4.76 -14.69
CA SER A 214 13.82 4.12 -15.34
C SER A 214 12.82 5.16 -15.84
N ALA A 215 12.28 4.95 -17.01
CA ALA A 215 11.17 5.72 -17.55
C ALA A 215 9.83 5.20 -16.98
N TYR A 216 8.75 5.97 -17.14
CA TYR A 216 7.44 5.64 -16.58
C TYR A 216 6.84 4.34 -17.13
N ASP A 217 7.21 3.94 -18.35
CA ASP A 217 6.77 2.71 -19.01
C ASP A 217 7.55 1.46 -18.56
N ASP A 218 8.74 1.66 -17.98
CA ASP A 218 9.48 0.58 -17.29
C ASP A 218 9.02 0.37 -15.84
N ILE A 219 8.46 1.42 -15.25
CA ILE A 219 7.99 1.44 -13.86
C ILE A 219 6.63 0.75 -13.72
#